data_1a3734f57456e17f1ee9ca1c3ca63a13
#
_entry.id   1a3734f57456e17f1ee9ca1c3ca63a13
#
_cell.length_a   1.000
_cell.length_b   1.000
_cell.length_c   1.000
_cell.angle_alpha   90.00
_cell.angle_beta   90.00
_cell.angle_gamma   90.00
#
_symmetry.space_group_name_H-M   'P 1'
#
loop_
_entity.id
_entity.type
_entity.pdbx_description
1 polymer ?
#
loop_
_entity_poly.entity_id
_entity_poly.type
_entity_poly.pdbx_seq_one_letter_code
_entity_poly.pdbx_strand_id
1 'polypeptide(L)'
;MFFHYHPYEPFLNKNTKFLIIGTLPPPRFCGKDLKLKDVDFCYGSKDNLLWQIINKIFKLDLIFENTLKAINQRKEFLINNQIGICDIVESCQRFKLDASDSSMENIVLRDILKYLENYKNIKTLIFTGGSSKNSPEYFLKKILKQNNIKVELISNNLPKTHQFIFDNRVFTTISLTSPSN
;
A
#
# COMPACT_ATOMS: atom_id res chain seq x y z
N MET A 1 19.45 3.27 -16.49
CA MET A 1 18.46 3.83 -15.54
C MET A 1 17.08 3.43 -16.03
N PHE A 2 16.24 2.87 -15.17
CA PHE A 2 14.90 2.41 -15.50
C PHE A 2 13.85 3.30 -14.80
N PHE A 3 12.86 3.78 -15.56
CA PHE A 3 11.73 4.54 -14.99
C PHE A 3 10.68 3.55 -14.51
N HIS A 4 10.45 3.54 -13.21
CA HIS A 4 9.53 2.63 -12.52
C HIS A 4 8.31 3.40 -12.04
N TYR A 5 7.17 3.20 -12.67
CA TYR A 5 5.89 3.83 -12.32
C TYR A 5 4.91 2.80 -11.75
N HIS A 6 3.95 3.27 -10.98
CA HIS A 6 2.89 2.42 -10.43
C HIS A 6 1.82 2.15 -11.51
N PRO A 7 1.56 0.87 -11.87
CA PRO A 7 0.66 0.55 -12.99
C PRO A 7 -0.83 0.61 -12.63
N TYR A 8 -1.17 0.78 -11.35
CA TYR A 8 -2.56 0.78 -10.87
C TYR A 8 -2.92 2.08 -10.18
N GLU A 9 -4.17 2.54 -10.39
CA GLU A 9 -4.77 3.55 -9.55
C GLU A 9 -5.11 2.98 -8.17
N PRO A 10 -5.15 3.81 -7.11
CA PRO A 10 -5.63 3.40 -5.81
C PRO A 10 -7.04 2.80 -5.88
N PHE A 11 -7.21 1.63 -5.30
CA PHE A 11 -8.54 1.01 -5.23
C PHE A 11 -9.25 1.48 -3.95
N LEU A 12 -10.11 2.48 -4.10
CA LEU A 12 -10.84 3.17 -3.05
C LEU A 12 -12.32 3.31 -3.43
N ASN A 13 -13.20 3.31 -2.44
CA ASN A 13 -14.61 3.66 -2.61
C ASN A 13 -15.12 4.51 -1.44
N LYS A 14 -16.33 5.06 -1.56
CA LYS A 14 -16.91 5.95 -0.53
C LYS A 14 -17.08 5.28 0.85
N ASN A 15 -17.14 3.95 0.90
CA ASN A 15 -17.30 3.19 2.14
C ASN A 15 -15.97 2.75 2.76
N THR A 16 -14.84 3.06 2.12
CA THR A 16 -13.50 2.68 2.62
C THR A 16 -13.24 3.30 3.99
N LYS A 17 -12.95 2.45 4.98
CA LYS A 17 -12.61 2.84 6.35
C LYS A 17 -11.14 2.57 6.67
N PHE A 18 -10.58 1.53 6.10
CA PHE A 18 -9.20 1.09 6.29
C PHE A 18 -8.46 1.23 4.96
N LEU A 19 -7.29 1.83 4.96
CA LEU A 19 -6.46 1.97 3.77
C LEU A 19 -5.13 1.23 3.96
N ILE A 20 -4.93 0.15 3.22
CA ILE A 20 -3.65 -0.56 3.16
C ILE A 20 -2.73 0.23 2.22
N ILE A 21 -1.53 0.55 2.70
CA ILE A 21 -0.54 1.33 1.95
C ILE A 21 0.79 0.59 1.92
N GLY A 22 1.26 0.27 0.72
CA GLY A 22 2.58 -0.24 0.44
C GLY A 22 3.50 0.80 -0.19
N THR A 23 4.59 0.33 -0.77
CA THR A 23 5.59 1.20 -1.38
C THR A 23 5.40 1.29 -2.89
N LEU A 24 5.69 0.21 -3.62
CA LEU A 24 5.61 0.11 -5.08
C LEU A 24 5.69 -1.36 -5.49
N PRO A 25 4.90 -1.84 -6.46
CA PRO A 25 4.98 -3.22 -6.92
C PRO A 25 6.33 -3.51 -7.61
N PRO A 26 6.71 -4.77 -7.79
CA PRO A 26 7.92 -5.12 -8.54
C PRO A 26 7.92 -4.55 -9.98
N PRO A 27 9.08 -4.18 -10.55
CA PRO A 27 9.18 -3.55 -11.88
C PRO A 27 8.47 -4.31 -13.02
N ARG A 28 8.40 -5.65 -12.95
CA ARG A 28 7.72 -6.48 -13.96
C ARG A 28 6.23 -6.15 -14.14
N PHE A 29 5.59 -5.55 -13.14
CA PHE A 29 4.19 -5.12 -13.25
C PHE A 29 4.02 -3.91 -14.16
N CYS A 30 5.01 -3.00 -14.23
CA CYS A 30 5.00 -1.87 -15.17
C CYS A 30 5.07 -2.35 -16.62
N GLY A 31 5.94 -3.31 -16.91
CA GLY A 31 6.13 -3.88 -18.24
C GLY A 31 5.11 -4.94 -18.63
N LYS A 32 4.17 -5.29 -17.73
CA LYS A 32 3.23 -6.40 -17.91
C LYS A 32 3.90 -7.77 -18.16
N ASP A 33 5.15 -7.92 -17.70
CA ASP A 33 5.91 -9.19 -17.75
C ASP A 33 5.63 -10.01 -16.49
N LEU A 34 4.36 -10.40 -16.33
CA LEU A 34 3.88 -11.09 -15.14
C LEU A 34 4.33 -12.55 -15.13
N LYS A 35 4.73 -13.04 -13.97
CA LYS A 35 5.10 -14.43 -13.74
C LYS A 35 3.86 -15.30 -13.51
N LEU A 36 4.02 -16.60 -13.68
CA LEU A 36 3.01 -17.56 -13.25
C LEU A 36 2.67 -17.33 -11.76
N LYS A 37 1.38 -17.30 -11.44
CA LYS A 37 0.78 -16.96 -10.13
C LYS A 37 0.86 -15.49 -9.73
N ASP A 38 1.39 -14.58 -10.55
CA ASP A 38 1.13 -13.16 -10.36
C ASP A 38 -0.35 -12.86 -10.71
N VAL A 39 -0.93 -11.89 -10.04
CA VAL A 39 -2.27 -11.37 -10.34
C VAL A 39 -2.12 -9.90 -10.71
N ASP A 40 -2.65 -9.46 -11.85
CA ASP A 40 -2.54 -8.08 -12.35
C ASP A 40 -3.37 -7.10 -11.51
N PHE A 41 -3.01 -6.97 -10.23
CA PHE A 41 -3.68 -6.14 -9.25
C PHE A 41 -2.71 -5.74 -8.13
N CYS A 42 -3.09 -4.76 -7.30
CA CYS A 42 -2.31 -4.32 -6.13
C CYS A 42 -1.88 -5.51 -5.27
N TYR A 43 -0.62 -5.55 -4.89
CA TYR A 43 0.00 -6.64 -4.12
C TYR A 43 -0.10 -8.03 -4.78
N GLY A 44 -0.36 -8.06 -6.08
CA GLY A 44 -0.60 -9.32 -6.81
C GLY A 44 0.66 -10.11 -7.16
N SER A 45 1.84 -9.68 -6.75
CA SER A 45 3.08 -10.44 -6.92
C SER A 45 3.02 -11.77 -6.18
N LYS A 46 3.41 -12.86 -6.83
CA LYS A 46 3.54 -14.19 -6.20
C LYS A 46 4.54 -14.22 -5.03
N ASP A 47 5.46 -13.24 -5.02
CA ASP A 47 6.50 -13.10 -4.00
C ASP A 47 6.00 -12.24 -2.80
N ASN A 48 4.78 -11.67 -2.88
CA ASN A 48 4.13 -10.92 -1.81
C ASN A 48 3.09 -11.78 -1.11
N LEU A 49 3.15 -11.83 0.21
CA LEU A 49 2.31 -12.73 1.01
C LEU A 49 0.99 -12.10 1.48
N LEU A 50 0.71 -10.81 1.21
CA LEU A 50 -0.48 -10.14 1.73
C LEU A 50 -1.78 -10.90 1.39
N TRP A 51 -1.98 -11.22 0.11
CA TRP A 51 -3.18 -11.94 -0.31
C TRP A 51 -3.23 -13.38 0.19
N GLN A 52 -2.09 -14.03 0.38
CA GLN A 52 -2.01 -15.37 0.99
C GLN A 52 -2.41 -15.33 2.47
N ILE A 53 -1.94 -14.31 3.21
CA ILE A 53 -2.29 -14.07 4.60
C ILE A 53 -3.79 -13.79 4.74
N ILE A 54 -4.32 -12.87 3.93
CA ILE A 54 -5.75 -12.54 3.89
C ILE A 54 -6.57 -13.79 3.57
N ASN A 55 -6.19 -14.55 2.55
CA ASN A 55 -6.84 -15.80 2.16
C ASN A 55 -6.95 -16.79 3.34
N LYS A 56 -5.86 -16.93 4.07
CA LYS A 56 -5.80 -17.83 5.23
C LYS A 56 -6.65 -17.34 6.42
N ILE A 57 -6.54 -16.05 6.77
CA ILE A 57 -7.23 -15.47 7.94
C ILE A 57 -8.75 -15.47 7.72
N PHE A 58 -9.18 -15.06 6.54
CA PHE A 58 -10.61 -14.93 6.21
C PHE A 58 -11.21 -16.21 5.59
N LYS A 59 -10.40 -17.28 5.47
CA LYS A 59 -10.81 -18.59 4.90
C LYS A 59 -11.46 -18.42 3.52
N LEU A 60 -10.82 -17.60 2.67
CA LEU A 60 -11.26 -17.37 1.30
C LEU A 60 -10.74 -18.49 0.38
N ASP A 61 -11.28 -18.55 -0.82
CA ASP A 61 -10.80 -19.43 -1.88
C ASP A 61 -10.27 -18.56 -3.05
N LEU A 62 -9.19 -17.80 -2.79
CA LEU A 62 -8.61 -16.88 -3.75
C LEU A 62 -7.80 -17.62 -4.82
N ILE A 63 -8.05 -17.28 -6.07
CA ILE A 63 -7.28 -17.75 -7.22
C ILE A 63 -6.00 -16.92 -7.34
N PHE A 64 -4.86 -17.59 -7.57
CA PHE A 64 -3.54 -16.97 -7.76
C PHE A 64 -3.08 -17.20 -9.21
N GLU A 65 -3.77 -16.50 -10.12
CA GLU A 65 -3.54 -16.54 -11.57
C GLU A 65 -3.81 -15.16 -12.16
N ASN A 66 -3.23 -14.86 -13.31
CA ASN A 66 -3.50 -13.61 -14.02
C ASN A 66 -4.84 -13.70 -14.77
N THR A 67 -5.94 -13.67 -14.04
CA THR A 67 -7.30 -13.73 -14.60
C THR A 67 -8.19 -12.63 -14.02
N LEU A 68 -9.21 -12.22 -14.78
CA LEU A 68 -10.22 -11.27 -14.30
C LEU A 68 -10.96 -11.82 -13.06
N LYS A 69 -11.18 -13.13 -12.98
CA LYS A 69 -11.81 -13.77 -11.83
C LYS A 69 -10.97 -13.55 -10.56
N ALA A 70 -9.66 -13.77 -10.64
CA ALA A 70 -8.74 -13.54 -9.53
C ALA A 70 -8.71 -12.08 -9.07
N ILE A 71 -8.74 -11.13 -10.02
CA ILE A 71 -8.81 -9.69 -9.75
C ILE A 71 -10.14 -9.35 -9.05
N ASN A 72 -11.26 -9.84 -9.56
CA ASN A 72 -12.58 -9.54 -9.02
C ASN A 72 -12.76 -10.10 -7.60
N GLN A 73 -12.28 -11.30 -7.30
CA GLN A 73 -12.29 -11.83 -5.93
C GLN A 73 -11.62 -10.87 -4.93
N ARG A 74 -10.49 -10.25 -5.32
CA ARG A 74 -9.78 -9.29 -4.46
C ARG A 74 -10.56 -8.00 -4.29
N LYS A 75 -11.13 -7.47 -5.37
CA LYS A 75 -11.95 -6.26 -5.34
C LYS A 75 -13.21 -6.47 -4.48
N GLU A 76 -13.90 -7.58 -4.64
CA GLU A 76 -15.08 -7.94 -3.83
C GLU A 76 -14.74 -8.05 -2.34
N PHE A 77 -13.63 -8.73 -2.01
CA PHE A 77 -13.15 -8.80 -0.63
C PHE A 77 -12.91 -7.41 -0.04
N LEU A 78 -12.20 -6.53 -0.77
CA LEU A 78 -11.89 -5.18 -0.33
C LEU A 78 -13.17 -4.36 -0.11
N ILE A 79 -14.12 -4.42 -1.05
CA ILE A 79 -15.40 -3.71 -0.95
C ILE A 79 -16.19 -4.19 0.26
N ASN A 80 -16.36 -5.50 0.41
CA ASN A 80 -17.18 -6.10 1.47
C ASN A 80 -16.61 -5.83 2.88
N ASN A 81 -15.29 -5.65 2.99
CA ASN A 81 -14.61 -5.35 4.25
C ASN A 81 -14.29 -3.87 4.44
N GLN A 82 -14.75 -2.98 3.54
CA GLN A 82 -14.50 -1.54 3.60
C GLN A 82 -13.00 -1.17 3.63
N ILE A 83 -12.20 -1.98 2.94
CA ILE A 83 -10.75 -1.81 2.81
C ILE A 83 -10.44 -1.18 1.46
N GLY A 84 -9.62 -0.15 1.46
CA GLY A 84 -8.94 0.37 0.29
C GLY A 84 -7.50 -0.13 0.24
N ILE A 85 -6.88 -0.06 -0.94
CA ILE A 85 -5.51 -0.49 -1.12
C ILE A 85 -4.80 0.41 -2.14
N CYS A 86 -3.58 0.83 -1.82
CA CYS A 86 -2.70 1.57 -2.71
C CYS A 86 -1.24 1.40 -2.30
N ASP A 87 -0.36 1.97 -3.10
CA ASP A 87 1.04 2.19 -2.74
C ASP A 87 1.32 3.69 -2.69
N ILE A 88 2.26 4.12 -1.85
CA ILE A 88 2.55 5.54 -1.61
C ILE A 88 3.43 6.15 -2.68
N VAL A 89 4.25 5.34 -3.38
CA VAL A 89 5.10 5.78 -4.47
C VAL A 89 4.33 5.73 -5.78
N GLU A 90 4.28 6.84 -6.50
CA GLU A 90 3.71 6.92 -7.85
C GLU A 90 4.74 6.51 -8.90
N SER A 91 5.97 7.01 -8.77
CA SER A 91 7.08 6.63 -9.63
C SER A 91 8.44 6.86 -8.99
N CYS A 92 9.45 6.20 -9.51
CA CYS A 92 10.85 6.42 -9.14
C CYS A 92 11.78 6.05 -10.29
N GLN A 93 13.05 6.32 -10.11
CA GLN A 93 14.11 5.82 -10.99
C GLN A 93 14.88 4.71 -10.26
N ARG A 94 15.34 3.71 -11.00
CA ARG A 94 16.17 2.61 -10.49
C ARG A 94 17.34 2.34 -11.42
N PHE A 95 18.48 1.99 -10.85
CA PHE A 95 19.64 1.53 -11.63
C PHE A 95 19.55 0.04 -11.97
N LYS A 96 18.87 -0.75 -11.14
CA LYS A 96 18.69 -2.19 -11.30
C LYS A 96 17.21 -2.54 -11.32
N LEU A 97 16.85 -3.62 -12.00
CA LEU A 97 15.49 -4.19 -12.03
C LEU A 97 15.24 -5.04 -10.77
N ASP A 98 15.42 -4.44 -9.58
CA ASP A 98 15.09 -5.06 -8.30
C ASP A 98 13.86 -4.40 -7.66
N ALA A 99 13.29 -5.05 -6.66
CA ALA A 99 12.13 -4.55 -5.93
C ALA A 99 12.50 -3.89 -4.59
N SER A 100 13.80 -3.69 -4.31
CA SER A 100 14.25 -3.10 -3.05
C SER A 100 13.84 -1.63 -2.94
N ASP A 101 13.21 -1.26 -1.84
CA ASP A 101 12.82 0.14 -1.57
C ASP A 101 14.06 1.05 -1.43
N SER A 102 15.19 0.51 -0.97
CA SER A 102 16.44 1.26 -0.82
C SER A 102 17.08 1.69 -2.14
N SER A 103 16.75 1.02 -3.26
CA SER A 103 17.30 1.31 -4.60
C SER A 103 16.52 2.37 -5.37
N MET A 104 15.46 2.93 -4.78
CA MET A 104 14.66 3.97 -5.41
C MET A 104 15.33 5.34 -5.32
N GLU A 105 15.39 6.04 -6.47
CA GLU A 105 15.85 7.42 -6.61
C GLU A 105 14.80 8.28 -7.31
N ASN A 106 14.89 9.61 -7.17
CA ASN A 106 13.97 10.57 -7.79
C ASN A 106 12.50 10.19 -7.58
N ILE A 107 12.15 9.92 -6.31
CA ILE A 107 10.86 9.36 -5.92
C ILE A 107 9.78 10.42 -5.99
N VAL A 108 8.71 10.11 -6.73
CA VAL A 108 7.46 10.87 -6.76
C VAL A 108 6.45 10.13 -5.89
N LEU A 109 5.89 10.83 -4.90
CA LEU A 109 4.90 10.28 -3.98
C LEU A 109 3.49 10.64 -4.43
N ARG A 110 2.55 9.74 -4.20
CA ARG A 110 1.12 10.01 -4.35
C ARG A 110 0.66 11.00 -3.28
N ASP A 111 -0.32 11.82 -3.65
CA ASP A 111 -0.97 12.75 -2.72
C ASP A 111 -1.96 12.00 -1.81
N ILE A 112 -1.42 11.37 -0.78
CA ILE A 112 -2.23 10.62 0.20
C ILE A 112 -3.21 11.54 0.93
N LEU A 113 -2.83 12.78 1.23
CA LEU A 113 -3.72 13.72 1.93
C LEU A 113 -4.97 14.02 1.10
N LYS A 114 -4.83 14.19 -0.20
CA LYS A 114 -5.98 14.35 -1.12
C LYS A 114 -6.92 13.14 -1.12
N TYR A 115 -6.39 11.92 -1.00
CA TYR A 115 -7.25 10.74 -0.84
C TYR A 115 -8.00 10.77 0.50
N LEU A 116 -7.35 11.18 1.60
CA LEU A 116 -8.00 11.33 2.89
C LEU A 116 -9.07 12.43 2.87
N GLU A 117 -8.88 13.52 2.12
CA GLU A 117 -9.89 14.55 1.91
C GLU A 117 -11.10 14.02 1.14
N ASN A 118 -10.88 13.27 0.07
CA ASN A 118 -11.95 12.80 -0.82
C ASN A 118 -12.74 11.63 -0.23
N TYR A 119 -12.11 10.77 0.56
CA TYR A 119 -12.70 9.56 1.15
C TYR A 119 -12.89 9.72 2.66
N LYS A 120 -13.96 10.43 3.04
CA LYS A 120 -14.21 10.90 4.42
C LYS A 120 -14.35 9.77 5.46
N ASN A 121 -14.64 8.55 5.04
CA ASN A 121 -14.80 7.41 5.94
C ASN A 121 -13.47 6.76 6.35
N ILE A 122 -12.36 7.06 5.65
CA ILE A 122 -11.04 6.55 6.02
C ILE A 122 -10.65 7.13 7.39
N LYS A 123 -10.29 6.22 8.33
CA LYS A 123 -9.81 6.56 9.67
C LYS A 123 -8.52 5.84 10.05
N THR A 124 -8.23 4.73 9.39
CA THR A 124 -7.07 3.90 9.71
C THR A 124 -6.23 3.64 8.46
N LEU A 125 -4.93 3.91 8.57
CA LEU A 125 -3.94 3.62 7.55
C LEU A 125 -3.10 2.42 8.03
N ILE A 126 -2.99 1.39 7.23
CA ILE A 126 -2.27 0.16 7.55
C ILE A 126 -1.06 0.06 6.62
N PHE A 127 0.14 0.18 7.18
CA PHE A 127 1.38 0.04 6.41
C PHE A 127 1.85 -1.40 6.38
N THR A 128 2.20 -1.86 5.20
CA THR A 128 2.79 -3.18 4.96
C THR A 128 4.31 -3.06 4.86
N GLY A 129 4.93 -2.70 5.96
CA GLY A 129 6.38 -2.53 6.05
C GLY A 129 6.76 -1.75 7.29
N GLY A 130 7.94 -2.02 7.80
CA GLY A 130 8.45 -1.35 8.99
C GLY A 130 8.85 0.11 8.73
N SER A 131 9.53 0.72 9.71
CA SER A 131 9.96 2.12 9.69
C SER A 131 11.32 2.34 9.01
N SER A 132 11.77 1.45 8.13
CA SER A 132 13.00 1.60 7.36
C SER A 132 12.92 2.78 6.38
N LYS A 133 14.09 3.26 5.93
CA LYS A 133 14.18 4.26 4.87
C LYS A 133 13.37 3.81 3.64
N ASN A 134 12.63 4.74 3.05
CA ASN A 134 11.75 4.52 1.90
C ASN A 134 10.57 3.56 2.15
N SER A 135 10.25 3.25 3.41
CA SER A 135 9.02 2.52 3.74
C SER A 135 7.78 3.41 3.62
N PRO A 136 6.57 2.83 3.54
CA PRO A 136 5.33 3.62 3.46
C PRO A 136 5.14 4.54 4.67
N GLU A 137 5.45 4.08 5.88
CA GLU A 137 5.40 4.91 7.09
C GLU A 137 6.39 6.08 7.03
N TYR A 138 7.62 5.83 6.55
CA TYR A 138 8.64 6.87 6.39
C TYR A 138 8.16 7.97 5.44
N PHE A 139 7.60 7.59 4.29
CA PHE A 139 7.10 8.56 3.31
C PHE A 139 5.87 9.32 3.81
N LEU A 140 4.93 8.66 4.48
CA LEU A 140 3.79 9.39 5.07
C LEU A 140 4.27 10.41 6.10
N LYS A 141 5.18 10.05 7.00
CA LYS A 141 5.74 11.00 7.98
C LYS A 141 6.42 12.19 7.31
N LYS A 142 7.10 11.98 6.15
CA LYS A 142 7.67 13.06 5.35
C LYS A 142 6.60 13.98 4.79
N ILE A 143 5.52 13.42 4.21
CA ILE A 143 4.37 14.20 3.70
C ILE A 143 3.73 15.01 4.84
N LEU A 144 3.45 14.38 5.98
CA LEU A 144 2.84 15.05 7.14
C LEU A 144 3.71 16.19 7.66
N LYS A 145 5.02 15.97 7.77
CA LYS A 145 5.97 17.01 8.18
C LYS A 145 6.00 18.19 7.21
N GLN A 146 5.98 17.95 5.90
CA GLN A 146 5.96 18.99 4.87
C GLN A 146 4.67 19.84 4.93
N ASN A 147 3.58 19.28 5.44
CA ASN A 147 2.30 19.96 5.63
C ASN A 147 2.08 20.47 7.08
N ASN A 148 3.14 20.50 7.90
CA ASN A 148 3.08 20.94 9.31
C ASN A 148 2.09 20.12 10.17
N ILE A 149 1.85 18.87 9.82
CA ILE A 149 0.97 17.96 10.55
C ILE A 149 1.81 17.17 11.56
N LYS A 150 1.48 17.31 12.84
CA LYS A 150 2.16 16.60 13.93
C LYS A 150 1.71 15.14 13.97
N VAL A 151 2.66 14.24 14.15
CA VAL A 151 2.43 12.80 14.34
C VAL A 151 2.77 12.44 15.77
N GLU A 152 1.85 11.78 16.47
CA GLU A 152 2.01 11.32 17.84
C GLU A 152 2.19 9.80 17.87
N LEU A 153 3.19 9.34 18.64
CA LEU A 153 3.39 7.91 18.87
C LEU A 153 2.44 7.45 20.00
N ILE A 154 1.55 6.52 19.66
CA ILE A 154 0.58 5.96 20.63
C ILE A 154 1.11 4.66 21.24
N SER A 155 1.70 3.77 20.41
CA SER A 155 2.29 2.53 20.86
C SER A 155 3.57 2.21 20.07
N ASN A 156 4.63 1.88 20.79
CA ASN A 156 5.88 1.41 20.19
C ASN A 156 5.95 -0.14 20.10
N ASN A 157 4.98 -0.84 20.69
CA ASN A 157 4.85 -2.26 20.57
C ASN A 157 4.38 -2.65 19.16
N LEU A 158 4.70 -3.84 18.69
CA LEU A 158 4.22 -4.34 17.41
C LEU A 158 2.76 -4.83 17.56
N PRO A 159 1.87 -4.38 16.67
CA PRO A 159 2.08 -3.41 15.59
C PRO A 159 2.25 -1.97 16.13
N LYS A 160 3.26 -1.26 15.62
CA LYS A 160 3.51 0.12 16.00
C LYS A 160 2.38 1.04 15.54
N THR A 161 1.94 1.93 16.44
CA THR A 161 0.76 2.76 16.20
C THR A 161 1.07 4.23 16.42
N HIS A 162 0.62 5.09 15.48
CA HIS A 162 0.66 6.54 15.63
C HIS A 162 -0.70 7.14 15.35
N GLN A 163 -0.86 8.41 15.74
CA GLN A 163 -2.01 9.21 15.37
C GLN A 163 -1.58 10.57 14.81
N PHE A 164 -2.41 11.15 13.98
CA PHE A 164 -2.31 12.53 13.53
C PHE A 164 -3.70 13.10 13.26
N ILE A 165 -3.79 14.44 13.29
CA ILE A 165 -5.03 15.15 12.98
C ILE A 165 -4.86 15.82 11.62
N PHE A 166 -5.82 15.60 10.72
CA PHE A 166 -5.89 16.24 9.42
C PHE A 166 -7.35 16.47 9.05
N ASP A 167 -7.68 17.65 8.50
CA ASP A 167 -9.05 18.00 8.08
C ASP A 167 -10.07 17.77 9.24
N ASN A 168 -9.72 18.23 10.47
CA ASN A 168 -10.50 18.05 11.70
C ASN A 168 -10.87 16.59 12.03
N ARG A 169 -10.13 15.63 11.52
CA ARG A 169 -10.33 14.19 11.78
C ARG A 169 -9.06 13.56 12.34
N VAL A 170 -9.26 12.64 13.26
CA VAL A 170 -8.17 11.81 13.81
C VAL A 170 -7.96 10.61 12.90
N PHE A 171 -6.71 10.39 12.48
CA PHE A 171 -6.27 9.23 11.75
C PHE A 171 -5.34 8.39 12.62
N THR A 172 -5.55 7.07 12.59
CA THR A 172 -4.66 6.10 13.24
C THR A 172 -3.82 5.41 12.17
N THR A 173 -2.53 5.28 12.40
CA THR A 173 -1.65 4.47 11.55
C THR A 173 -1.23 3.21 12.28
N ILE A 174 -1.17 2.10 11.58
CA ILE A 174 -0.74 0.79 12.10
C ILE A 174 0.37 0.27 11.17
N SER A 175 1.58 0.08 11.72
CA SER A 175 2.71 -0.44 10.93
C SER A 175 2.91 -1.91 11.22
N LEU A 176 2.64 -2.75 10.22
CA LEU A 176 2.85 -4.19 10.23
C LEU A 176 4.26 -4.53 9.71
N THR A 177 4.68 -5.75 9.96
CA THR A 177 5.85 -6.32 9.27
C THR A 177 5.59 -6.45 7.76
N SER A 178 6.64 -6.34 6.94
CA SER A 178 6.48 -6.51 5.49
C SER A 178 6.00 -7.93 5.17
N PRO A 179 4.99 -8.08 4.30
CA PRO A 179 4.56 -9.39 3.81
C PRO A 179 5.38 -9.86 2.60
N SER A 180 6.53 -9.29 2.35
CA SER A 180 7.47 -9.74 1.30
C SER A 180 8.49 -10.71 1.88
N ASN A 181 8.85 -11.71 1.09
CA ASN A 181 9.98 -12.63 1.36
C ASN A 181 11.30 -11.97 1.01
#